data_6cb6721a18bba20898271b817f64daee
#
_entry.id   6cb6721a18bba20898271b817f64daee
#
_cell.length_a   1.000
_cell.length_b   1.000
_cell.length_c   1.000
_cell.angle_alpha   90.00
_cell.angle_beta   90.00
_cell.angle_gamma   90.00
#
_symmetry.space_group_name_H-M   'P 1'
#
loop_
_entity.id
_entity.type
_entity.pdbx_description
1 polymer ?
#
loop_
_entity_poly.entity_id
_entity_poly.type
_entity_poly.pdbx_seq_one_letter_code
_entity_poly.pdbx_strand_id
1 'polypeptide(L)'
;SNIPDGEAHVMPDGKVYIYGSLDTKEDSWCSNQYKVISSADLEHWVESEISFSIKDVPWADEIQEPTYLEGVKSYNELPEAILTFLPEETREMPIDQFLPLLRNILIEQQKNKSLFAPDCIYKDGKYYLYFCLSDDTEGVAVSDSPTGPFKNAVKLPVKGIDPAVFVDDDGQAYYY
;
A
#
# COMPACT_ATOMS: atom_id res chain seq x y z
N SER A 1 10.93 4.78 16.15
CA SER A 1 10.50 4.92 14.74
C SER A 1 9.16 5.59 14.67
N ASN A 2 8.88 6.26 13.56
CA ASN A 2 7.55 6.77 13.24
C ASN A 2 6.83 5.68 12.42
N ILE A 3 5.73 5.16 12.98
CA ILE A 3 4.94 4.06 12.39
C ILE A 3 3.49 4.55 12.31
N PRO A 4 3.16 5.41 11.32
CA PRO A 4 1.83 5.93 11.13
C PRO A 4 0.87 4.88 10.53
N ASP A 5 -0.41 5.25 10.47
CA ASP A 5 -1.49 4.54 9.79
C ASP A 5 -1.65 3.08 10.23
N GLY A 6 -1.31 2.82 11.50
CA GLY A 6 -1.32 1.46 12.03
C GLY A 6 -2.69 1.00 12.50
N GLU A 7 -3.12 -0.18 12.04
CA GLU A 7 -4.26 -0.91 12.61
C GLU A 7 -3.82 -1.78 13.79
N ALA A 8 -4.62 -1.79 14.86
CA ALA A 8 -4.28 -2.47 16.10
C ALA A 8 -5.11 -3.74 16.30
N HIS A 9 -4.45 -4.88 16.48
CA HIS A 9 -5.10 -6.16 16.71
C HIS A 9 -4.59 -6.87 17.96
N VAL A 10 -5.50 -7.53 18.67
CA VAL A 10 -5.14 -8.49 19.72
C VAL A 10 -4.88 -9.84 19.05
N MET A 11 -3.66 -10.34 19.16
CA MET A 11 -3.26 -11.62 18.59
C MET A 11 -3.44 -12.80 19.57
N PRO A 12 -3.37 -14.06 19.14
CA PRO A 12 -3.63 -15.23 19.98
C PRO A 12 -2.77 -15.34 21.23
N ASP A 13 -1.62 -14.71 21.29
CA ASP A 13 -0.75 -14.64 22.47
C ASP A 13 -1.24 -13.60 23.53
N GLY A 14 -2.35 -12.93 23.25
CA GLY A 14 -2.98 -11.93 24.14
C GLY A 14 -2.33 -10.56 24.10
N LYS A 15 -1.33 -10.32 23.24
CA LYS A 15 -0.72 -9.01 23.05
C LYS A 15 -1.43 -8.21 21.97
N VAL A 16 -1.35 -6.89 22.11
CA VAL A 16 -1.72 -5.96 21.05
C VAL A 16 -0.54 -5.77 20.09
N TYR A 17 -0.83 -5.82 18.79
CA TYR A 17 0.10 -5.54 17.72
C TYR A 17 -0.44 -4.42 16.85
N ILE A 18 0.42 -3.48 16.48
CA ILE A 18 0.11 -2.41 15.54
C ILE A 18 1.03 -2.55 14.34
N TYR A 19 0.43 -2.68 13.17
CA TYR A 19 1.10 -2.82 11.89
C TYR A 19 1.05 -1.48 11.18
N GLY A 20 2.18 -0.95 10.74
CA GLY A 20 2.20 0.36 10.10
C GLY A 20 3.38 0.55 9.16
N SER A 21 3.26 1.55 8.32
CA SER A 21 4.36 1.98 7.46
C SER A 21 5.51 2.55 8.29
N LEU A 22 6.71 2.48 7.78
CA LEU A 22 7.88 3.04 8.42
C LEU A 22 8.27 4.35 7.71
N ASP A 23 7.88 5.49 8.26
CA ASP A 23 8.30 6.78 7.72
C ASP A 23 9.77 7.03 8.04
N THR A 24 10.58 7.06 7.00
CA THR A 24 12.04 7.21 7.11
C THR A 24 12.52 8.63 6.86
N LYS A 25 11.65 9.53 6.38
CA LYS A 25 11.96 10.93 6.06
C LYS A 25 10.87 11.85 6.59
N GLU A 26 11.26 13.04 7.04
CA GLU A 26 10.32 14.06 7.53
C GLU A 26 9.37 14.60 6.45
N ASP A 27 9.79 14.55 5.18
CA ASP A 27 9.09 15.16 4.05
C ASP A 27 8.35 14.14 3.15
N SER A 28 8.35 12.86 3.49
CA SER A 28 7.67 11.85 2.68
C SER A 28 6.93 10.85 3.54
N TRP A 29 5.68 10.70 3.20
CA TRP A 29 4.82 9.68 3.77
C TRP A 29 5.20 8.32 3.20
N CYS A 30 5.01 7.32 4.02
CA CYS A 30 5.22 5.93 3.64
C CYS A 30 6.67 5.63 3.24
N SER A 31 6.97 4.38 3.26
CA SER A 31 8.30 3.91 2.90
C SER A 31 8.21 2.61 2.11
N ASN A 32 9.35 2.00 1.95
CA ASN A 32 9.48 0.71 1.30
C ASN A 32 9.48 -0.46 2.30
N GLN A 33 9.11 -0.21 3.56
CA GLN A 33 9.20 -1.18 4.64
C GLN A 33 8.10 -0.98 5.67
N TYR A 34 7.73 -2.09 6.34
CA TYR A 34 6.89 -2.09 7.53
C TYR A 34 7.65 -2.55 8.75
N LYS A 35 7.22 -2.03 9.88
CA LYS A 35 7.54 -2.55 11.21
C LYS A 35 6.26 -2.81 12.00
N VAL A 36 6.41 -3.53 13.08
CA VAL A 36 5.33 -3.85 13.99
C VAL A 36 5.74 -3.40 15.38
N ILE A 37 4.85 -2.73 16.09
CA ILE A 37 5.01 -2.51 17.52
C ILE A 37 4.01 -3.36 18.28
N SER A 38 4.42 -3.86 19.44
CA SER A 38 3.59 -4.74 20.26
C SER A 38 3.68 -4.42 21.74
N SER A 39 2.60 -4.69 22.46
CA SER A 39 2.55 -4.53 23.91
C SER A 39 1.70 -5.61 24.56
N ALA A 40 2.10 -6.05 25.76
CA ALA A 40 1.33 -6.93 26.60
C ALA A 40 0.47 -6.20 27.63
N ASP A 41 0.74 -4.93 27.90
CA ASP A 41 0.16 -4.15 28.98
C ASP A 41 -0.32 -2.74 28.55
N LEU A 42 -0.11 -2.36 27.29
CA LEU A 42 -0.37 -1.03 26.70
C LEU A 42 0.48 0.11 27.26
N GLU A 43 1.39 -0.20 28.16
CA GLU A 43 2.33 0.78 28.75
C GLU A 43 3.73 0.63 28.16
N HIS A 44 4.19 -0.63 27.98
CA HIS A 44 5.50 -0.96 27.46
C HIS A 44 5.38 -1.51 26.04
N TRP A 45 5.98 -0.81 25.10
CA TRP A 45 5.95 -1.15 23.67
C TRP A 45 7.29 -1.63 23.15
N VAL A 46 7.27 -2.67 22.35
CA VAL A 46 8.44 -3.25 21.69
C VAL A 46 8.28 -3.12 20.18
N GLU A 47 9.30 -2.59 19.54
CA GLU A 47 9.38 -2.47 18.09
C GLU A 47 10.09 -3.69 17.49
N SER A 48 9.56 -4.22 16.39
CA SER A 48 10.16 -5.33 15.65
C SER A 48 11.34 -4.89 14.78
N GLU A 49 12.10 -5.86 14.29
CA GLU A 49 12.89 -5.69 13.07
C GLU A 49 11.95 -5.43 11.88
N ILE A 50 12.50 -5.25 10.67
CA ILE A 50 11.69 -5.07 9.46
C ILE A 50 10.81 -6.31 9.26
N SER A 51 9.51 -6.09 9.28
CA SER A 51 8.50 -7.14 9.17
C SER A 51 8.19 -7.52 7.71
N PHE A 52 8.24 -6.51 6.82
CA PHE A 52 8.00 -6.67 5.37
C PHE A 52 8.71 -5.57 4.59
N SER A 53 9.04 -5.87 3.34
CA SER A 53 9.71 -4.91 2.43
C SER A 53 9.10 -4.97 1.04
N ILE A 54 9.05 -3.82 0.35
CA ILE A 54 8.61 -3.75 -1.05
C ILE A 54 9.46 -4.65 -1.97
N LYS A 55 10.69 -4.97 -1.58
CA LYS A 55 11.57 -5.91 -2.30
C LYS A 55 11.04 -7.33 -2.31
N ASP A 56 10.14 -7.67 -1.39
CA ASP A 56 9.48 -8.98 -1.29
C ASP A 56 8.18 -9.04 -2.09
N VAL A 57 7.84 -7.96 -2.83
CA VAL A 57 6.64 -7.85 -3.67
C VAL A 57 7.01 -8.13 -5.12
N PRO A 58 6.61 -9.27 -5.70
CA PRO A 58 7.05 -9.68 -7.05
C PRO A 58 6.67 -8.73 -8.19
N TRP A 59 5.61 -7.93 -7.99
CA TRP A 59 5.10 -6.97 -8.99
C TRP A 59 5.44 -5.50 -8.68
N ALA A 60 6.30 -5.25 -7.70
CA ALA A 60 6.67 -3.88 -7.34
C ALA A 60 7.30 -3.11 -8.50
N ASP A 61 8.10 -3.79 -9.31
CA ASP A 61 8.79 -3.20 -10.46
C ASP A 61 7.98 -3.26 -11.78
N GLU A 62 6.75 -3.79 -11.75
CA GLU A 62 5.89 -3.82 -12.93
C GLU A 62 5.46 -2.39 -13.30
N ILE A 63 5.68 -2.02 -14.57
CA ILE A 63 5.25 -0.75 -15.14
C ILE A 63 4.05 -1.02 -16.06
N GLN A 64 2.94 -0.37 -15.78
CA GLN A 64 1.75 -0.41 -16.63
C GLN A 64 1.77 0.80 -17.56
N GLU A 65 1.75 0.53 -18.87
CA GLU A 65 1.58 1.59 -19.85
C GLU A 65 0.20 2.22 -19.71
N PRO A 66 0.11 3.56 -19.68
CA PRO A 66 -1.17 4.26 -19.57
C PRO A 66 -1.91 4.28 -20.92
N THR A 67 -2.34 3.12 -21.40
CA THR A 67 -3.00 2.94 -22.70
C THR A 67 -4.31 3.73 -22.83
N TYR A 68 -4.91 4.10 -21.70
CA TYR A 68 -6.10 4.96 -21.68
C TYR A 68 -5.83 6.40 -22.17
N LEU A 69 -4.57 6.79 -22.36
CA LEU A 69 -4.19 8.05 -22.99
C LEU A 69 -4.18 7.97 -24.52
N GLU A 70 -4.26 6.77 -25.09
CA GLU A 70 -4.26 6.57 -26.52
C GLU A 70 -5.53 7.11 -27.17
N GLY A 71 -5.36 7.96 -28.17
CA GLY A 71 -6.49 8.54 -28.90
C GLY A 71 -7.18 9.73 -28.24
N VAL A 72 -6.75 10.15 -27.05
CA VAL A 72 -7.22 11.38 -26.38
C VAL A 72 -6.90 12.59 -27.24
N LYS A 73 -7.92 13.44 -27.50
CA LYS A 73 -7.82 14.64 -28.35
C LYS A 73 -8.05 15.94 -27.61
N SER A 74 -8.60 15.86 -26.39
CA SER A 74 -8.89 17.03 -25.57
C SER A 74 -8.75 16.70 -24.08
N TYR A 75 -8.54 17.69 -23.24
CA TYR A 75 -8.44 17.54 -21.78
C TYR A 75 -9.70 16.90 -21.17
N ASN A 76 -10.89 17.18 -21.73
CA ASN A 76 -12.15 16.63 -21.24
C ASN A 76 -12.31 15.12 -21.43
N GLU A 77 -11.44 14.50 -22.21
CA GLU A 77 -11.40 13.06 -22.44
C GLU A 77 -10.47 12.34 -21.47
N LEU A 78 -9.69 13.08 -20.66
CA LEU A 78 -8.85 12.53 -19.63
C LEU A 78 -9.69 11.99 -18.45
N PRO A 79 -9.23 10.93 -17.77
CA PRO A 79 -9.87 10.47 -16.53
C PRO A 79 -10.03 11.59 -15.51
N GLU A 80 -11.16 11.61 -14.80
CA GLU A 80 -11.48 12.62 -13.79
C GLU A 80 -10.39 12.70 -12.70
N ALA A 81 -9.85 11.55 -12.31
CA ALA A 81 -8.75 11.48 -11.36
C ALA A 81 -7.53 12.30 -11.81
N ILE A 82 -7.20 12.30 -13.10
CA ILE A 82 -6.12 13.12 -13.64
C ILE A 82 -6.51 14.59 -13.64
N LEU A 83 -7.73 14.90 -14.09
CA LEU A 83 -8.21 16.27 -14.19
C LEU A 83 -8.25 17.00 -12.84
N THR A 84 -8.53 16.26 -11.76
CA THR A 84 -8.60 16.80 -10.40
C THR A 84 -7.24 17.30 -9.91
N PHE A 85 -6.15 16.65 -10.30
CA PHE A 85 -4.79 17.02 -9.89
C PHE A 85 -4.05 17.91 -10.87
N LEU A 86 -4.63 18.19 -12.06
CA LEU A 86 -4.00 19.05 -13.05
C LEU A 86 -4.24 20.52 -12.72
N PRO A 87 -3.18 21.34 -12.55
CA PRO A 87 -3.31 22.78 -12.48
C PRO A 87 -4.02 23.35 -13.72
N GLU A 88 -4.85 24.37 -13.53
CA GLU A 88 -5.59 24.98 -14.66
C GLU A 88 -4.66 25.52 -15.75
N GLU A 89 -3.51 26.05 -15.36
CA GLU A 89 -2.49 26.58 -16.28
C GLU A 89 -1.96 25.50 -17.23
N THR A 90 -1.98 24.22 -16.80
CA THR A 90 -1.53 23.11 -17.65
C THR A 90 -2.43 22.93 -18.87
N ARG A 91 -3.70 23.33 -18.77
CA ARG A 91 -4.67 23.23 -19.87
C ARG A 91 -4.47 24.25 -20.98
N GLU A 92 -3.57 25.22 -20.79
CA GLU A 92 -3.14 26.16 -21.82
C GLU A 92 -2.20 25.52 -22.85
N MET A 93 -1.55 24.39 -22.48
CA MET A 93 -0.70 23.65 -23.39
C MET A 93 -1.56 22.86 -24.41
N PRO A 94 -1.17 22.79 -25.69
CA PRO A 94 -1.83 21.88 -26.63
C PRO A 94 -1.80 20.44 -26.16
N ILE A 95 -2.92 19.72 -26.26
CA ILE A 95 -3.08 18.37 -25.71
C ILE A 95 -2.07 17.37 -26.29
N ASP A 96 -1.70 17.51 -27.56
CA ASP A 96 -0.72 16.67 -28.25
C ASP A 96 0.71 16.85 -27.70
N GLN A 97 1.02 18.00 -27.12
CA GLN A 97 2.27 18.26 -26.41
C GLN A 97 2.21 17.81 -24.95
N PHE A 98 1.05 17.88 -24.34
CA PHE A 98 0.86 17.51 -22.95
C PHE A 98 0.86 16.00 -22.73
N LEU A 99 0.21 15.21 -23.59
CA LEU A 99 0.08 13.75 -23.42
C LEU A 99 1.42 13.00 -23.29
N PRO A 100 2.47 13.29 -24.07
CA PRO A 100 3.77 12.66 -23.88
C PRO A 100 4.41 12.99 -22.54
N LEU A 101 4.22 14.21 -22.02
CA LEU A 101 4.73 14.60 -20.70
C LEU A 101 3.97 13.88 -19.59
N LEU A 102 2.65 13.85 -19.67
CA LEU A 102 1.80 13.13 -18.73
C LEU A 102 2.17 11.64 -18.68
N ARG A 103 2.29 10.99 -19.86
CA ARG A 103 2.71 9.60 -19.96
C ARG A 103 4.04 9.35 -19.24
N ASN A 104 5.03 10.20 -19.47
CA ASN A 104 6.34 10.07 -18.82
C ASN A 104 6.23 10.23 -17.29
N ILE A 105 5.46 11.19 -16.80
CA ILE A 105 5.21 11.39 -15.36
C ILE A 105 4.58 10.14 -14.76
N LEU A 106 3.54 9.59 -15.36
CA LEU A 106 2.84 8.40 -14.88
C LEU A 106 3.74 7.16 -14.85
N ILE A 107 4.62 7.02 -15.83
CA ILE A 107 5.62 5.93 -15.87
C ILE A 107 6.68 6.12 -14.78
N GLU A 108 7.21 7.33 -14.62
CA GLU A 108 8.22 7.61 -13.59
C GLU A 108 7.66 7.41 -12.16
N GLN A 109 6.40 7.78 -11.93
CA GLN A 109 5.75 7.51 -10.64
C GLN A 109 5.69 6.02 -10.33
N GLN A 110 5.46 5.16 -11.32
CA GLN A 110 5.41 3.71 -11.14
C GLN A 110 6.77 3.08 -10.82
N LYS A 111 7.89 3.73 -11.16
CA LYS A 111 9.23 3.21 -10.85
C LYS A 111 9.61 3.32 -9.37
N ASN A 112 8.95 4.18 -8.63
CA ASN A 112 9.24 4.47 -7.23
C ASN A 112 8.01 4.25 -6.34
N LYS A 113 7.42 3.06 -6.46
CA LYS A 113 6.28 2.70 -5.62
C LYS A 113 6.67 2.63 -4.15
N SER A 114 5.72 2.97 -3.30
CA SER A 114 5.83 2.86 -1.85
C SER A 114 4.76 1.91 -1.30
N LEU A 115 5.00 1.39 -0.12
CA LEU A 115 4.03 0.66 0.68
C LEU A 115 3.21 1.67 1.49
N PHE A 116 1.88 1.57 1.41
CA PHE A 116 0.93 2.36 2.18
C PHE A 116 0.44 1.59 3.41
N ALA A 117 -0.57 2.09 4.11
CA ALA A 117 -1.08 1.50 5.34
C ALA A 117 -1.37 0.00 5.20
N PRO A 118 -0.85 -0.87 6.07
CA PRO A 118 -1.15 -2.28 6.09
C PRO A 118 -2.20 -2.63 7.13
N ASP A 119 -2.82 -3.80 6.96
CA ASP A 119 -3.57 -4.47 8.01
C ASP A 119 -3.12 -5.94 8.15
N CYS A 120 -3.31 -6.54 9.32
CA CYS A 120 -2.87 -7.91 9.58
C CYS A 120 -3.89 -8.69 10.42
N ILE A 121 -4.23 -9.87 9.96
CA ILE A 121 -5.09 -10.80 10.70
C ILE A 121 -4.38 -12.11 11.00
N TYR A 122 -4.85 -12.78 12.05
CA TYR A 122 -4.50 -14.16 12.33
C TYR A 122 -5.64 -15.09 11.90
N LYS A 123 -5.29 -16.12 11.14
CA LYS A 123 -6.25 -17.16 10.73
C LYS A 123 -5.53 -18.50 10.53
N ASP A 124 -6.10 -19.59 11.03
CA ASP A 124 -5.66 -20.96 10.81
C ASP A 124 -4.14 -21.19 11.08
N GLY A 125 -3.62 -20.58 12.15
CA GLY A 125 -2.22 -20.75 12.56
C GLY A 125 -1.23 -19.86 11.83
N LYS A 126 -1.69 -18.92 11.00
CA LYS A 126 -0.84 -18.01 10.22
C LYS A 126 -1.28 -16.56 10.42
N TYR A 127 -0.34 -15.66 10.15
CA TYR A 127 -0.57 -14.21 10.09
C TYR A 127 -0.56 -13.79 8.64
N TYR A 128 -1.57 -13.03 8.23
CA TYR A 128 -1.76 -12.53 6.87
C TYR A 128 -1.69 -11.01 6.89
N LEU A 129 -0.64 -10.48 6.30
CA LEU A 129 -0.43 -9.04 6.15
C LEU A 129 -0.99 -8.60 4.80
N TYR A 130 -2.04 -7.80 4.84
CA TYR A 130 -2.60 -7.14 3.68
C TYR A 130 -1.94 -5.78 3.52
N PHE A 131 -1.64 -5.42 2.30
CA PHE A 131 -0.92 -4.19 1.99
C PHE A 131 -1.32 -3.65 0.63
N CYS A 132 -1.10 -2.36 0.41
CA CYS A 132 -1.24 -1.76 -0.89
C CYS A 132 0.03 -0.99 -1.27
N LEU A 133 0.22 -0.83 -2.58
CA LEU A 133 1.26 0.00 -3.16
C LEU A 133 0.68 1.33 -3.60
N SER A 134 1.54 2.33 -3.79
CA SER A 134 1.17 3.67 -4.26
C SER A 134 0.58 3.73 -5.67
N ASP A 135 0.44 2.60 -6.37
CA ASP A 135 -0.28 2.44 -7.64
C ASP A 135 -1.63 1.74 -7.48
N ASP A 136 -2.17 1.72 -6.25
CA ASP A 136 -3.43 1.10 -5.85
C ASP A 136 -3.46 -0.43 -6.01
N THR A 137 -2.33 -1.06 -6.31
CA THR A 137 -2.28 -2.53 -6.34
C THR A 137 -2.19 -3.07 -4.92
N GLU A 138 -2.99 -4.08 -4.64
CA GLU A 138 -3.08 -4.69 -3.33
C GLU A 138 -2.50 -6.10 -3.31
N GLY A 139 -2.06 -6.52 -2.14
CA GLY A 139 -1.48 -7.84 -1.95
C GLY A 139 -1.64 -8.36 -0.54
N VAL A 140 -1.36 -9.65 -0.38
CA VAL A 140 -1.30 -10.33 0.91
C VAL A 140 0.00 -11.13 1.01
N ALA A 141 0.68 -11.03 2.15
CA ALA A 141 1.87 -11.81 2.49
C ALA A 141 1.60 -12.60 3.78
N VAL A 142 2.34 -13.68 4.00
CA VAL A 142 2.09 -14.61 5.10
C VAL A 142 3.31 -14.76 5.99
N SER A 143 3.07 -14.97 7.31
CA SER A 143 4.11 -15.30 8.29
C SER A 143 3.62 -16.32 9.33
N ASP A 144 4.56 -17.04 9.94
CA ASP A 144 4.32 -17.87 11.14
C ASP A 144 4.42 -17.03 12.44
N SER A 145 4.85 -15.78 12.36
CA SER A 145 5.03 -14.88 13.49
C SER A 145 4.23 -13.60 13.30
N PRO A 146 3.63 -13.02 14.36
CA PRO A 146 2.93 -11.74 14.27
C PRO A 146 3.84 -10.56 13.88
N THR A 147 5.14 -10.67 14.10
CA THR A 147 6.12 -9.63 13.74
C THR A 147 6.84 -9.90 12.41
N GLY A 148 6.41 -10.92 11.65
CA GLY A 148 7.09 -11.29 10.42
C GLY A 148 8.34 -12.18 10.65
N PRO A 149 9.24 -12.28 9.66
CA PRO A 149 9.12 -11.66 8.36
C PRO A 149 7.95 -12.22 7.55
N PHE A 150 7.18 -11.35 6.91
CA PHE A 150 6.14 -11.75 5.99
C PHE A 150 6.73 -12.07 4.61
N LYS A 151 6.24 -13.12 3.97
CA LYS A 151 6.79 -13.65 2.71
C LYS A 151 5.67 -14.12 1.78
N ASN A 152 6.09 -14.58 0.59
CA ASN A 152 5.18 -15.17 -0.40
C ASN A 152 4.02 -14.23 -0.75
N ALA A 153 4.33 -12.95 -1.02
CA ALA A 153 3.34 -11.96 -1.40
C ALA A 153 2.60 -12.40 -2.67
N VAL A 154 1.27 -12.33 -2.60
CA VAL A 154 0.34 -12.62 -3.70
C VAL A 154 -0.47 -11.37 -4.01
N LYS A 155 -0.54 -11.00 -5.30
CA LYS A 155 -1.34 -9.88 -5.77
C LYS A 155 -2.83 -10.23 -5.69
N LEU A 156 -3.62 -9.33 -5.13
CA LEU A 156 -5.07 -9.49 -5.07
C LEU A 156 -5.73 -8.99 -6.38
N PRO A 157 -6.90 -9.55 -6.75
CA PRO A 157 -7.61 -9.16 -7.97
C PRO A 157 -8.44 -7.87 -7.78
N VAL A 158 -8.09 -7.05 -6.80
CA VAL A 158 -8.73 -5.79 -6.45
C VAL A 158 -7.71 -4.67 -6.47
N LYS A 159 -8.17 -3.43 -6.44
CA LYS A 159 -7.35 -2.22 -6.34
C LYS A 159 -7.97 -1.30 -5.31
N GLY A 160 -7.14 -0.69 -4.50
CA GLY A 160 -7.55 0.26 -3.47
C GLY A 160 -6.35 0.75 -2.66
N ILE A 161 -6.66 1.46 -1.61
CA ILE A 161 -5.71 1.95 -0.62
C ILE A 161 -6.24 1.61 0.78
N ASP A 162 -5.33 1.53 1.74
CA ASP A 162 -5.65 1.34 3.15
C ASP A 162 -6.53 0.10 3.42
N PRO A 163 -6.08 -1.11 3.03
CA PRO A 163 -6.85 -2.33 3.22
C PRO A 163 -7.20 -2.53 4.70
N ALA A 164 -8.42 -2.97 4.95
CA ALA A 164 -8.86 -3.41 6.26
C ALA A 164 -9.47 -4.80 6.18
N VAL A 165 -9.14 -5.67 7.13
CA VAL A 165 -9.59 -7.06 7.14
C VAL A 165 -10.19 -7.43 8.48
N PHE A 166 -11.36 -8.03 8.44
CA PHE A 166 -12.04 -8.52 9.62
C PHE A 166 -12.38 -10.00 9.48
N VAL A 167 -12.18 -10.78 10.53
CA VAL A 167 -12.63 -12.18 10.61
C VAL A 167 -13.75 -12.27 11.61
N ASP A 168 -14.95 -12.68 11.14
CA ASP A 168 -16.13 -12.83 11.96
C ASP A 168 -16.09 -14.12 12.79
N ASP A 169 -16.99 -14.23 13.77
CA ASP A 169 -17.08 -15.36 14.70
C ASP A 169 -17.32 -16.71 13.98
N ASP A 170 -17.89 -16.71 12.80
CA ASP A 170 -18.06 -17.90 11.95
C ASP A 170 -16.79 -18.27 11.15
N GLY A 171 -15.73 -17.49 11.28
CA GLY A 171 -14.46 -17.66 10.57
C GLY A 171 -14.45 -17.11 9.15
N GLN A 172 -15.51 -16.42 8.70
CA GLN A 172 -15.50 -15.72 7.41
C GLN A 172 -14.63 -14.46 7.50
N ALA A 173 -13.72 -14.30 6.55
CA ALA A 173 -12.92 -13.08 6.42
C ALA A 173 -13.63 -12.10 5.47
N TYR A 174 -13.66 -10.85 5.85
CA TYR A 174 -14.19 -9.73 5.08
C TYR A 174 -13.05 -8.77 4.78
N TYR A 175 -13.00 -8.30 3.56
CA TYR A 175 -11.97 -7.40 3.04
C TYR A 175 -12.62 -6.10 2.55
N TYR A 176 -12.05 -4.97 2.98
CA TYR A 176 -12.56 -3.62 2.67
C TYR A 176 -11.48 -2.78 2.04
#